data_9c12118ca69056fb042b15f4fd478df7
#
_entry.id   9c12118ca69056fb042b15f4fd478df7
#
_cell.length_a   1.000
_cell.length_b   1.000
_cell.length_c   1.000
_cell.angle_alpha   90.00
_cell.angle_beta   90.00
_cell.angle_gamma   90.00
#
_symmetry.space_group_name_H-M   'P 1'
#
loop_
_entity.id
_entity.type
_entity.pdbx_description
1 polymer ?
#
loop_
_entity_poly.entity_id
_entity_poly.type
_entity_poly.pdbx_seq_one_letter_code
_entity_poly.pdbx_strand_id
1 'polypeptide(L)'
;QKIEVLEYEELANLLDYKALEEFRKNALNPSHPVTRGTAQNPDVYFQLCESLNKYYDDIPSIVEEYMGKITELTGREYHCFDYYGAEDADRIIISMGAINEVIEETIDYLRNKGEKVGLIKVRLYRPFSIERLLNCIPSTVKKIAVLDRTKEPGSIGEPLYLDILRAVNEIENPPKVIGGRFGLGSKDPYPSDIAAVYENLASETPKNRFTIGIIDDITNNSLEPIKEVDVTTEGTTACKFRFRWNSWSK
;
A
#
# COMPACT_ATOMS: atom_id res chain seq x y z
N GLN A 1 4.02 -2.59 18.88
CA GLN A 1 3.97 -3.56 17.77
C GLN A 1 5.11 -4.56 17.93
N LYS A 2 4.82 -5.85 17.83
CA LYS A 2 5.86 -6.89 17.90
C LYS A 2 6.51 -6.98 16.51
N ILE A 3 7.82 -6.83 16.46
CA ILE A 3 8.62 -6.97 15.24
C ILE A 3 9.40 -8.28 15.36
N GLU A 4 9.39 -9.07 14.31
CA GLU A 4 10.23 -10.24 14.15
C GLU A 4 11.39 -9.86 13.21
N VAL A 5 12.60 -10.20 13.64
CA VAL A 5 13.82 -9.91 12.88
C VAL A 5 14.48 -11.25 12.57
N LEU A 6 14.81 -11.48 11.30
CA LEU A 6 15.53 -12.67 10.87
C LEU A 6 16.98 -12.64 11.37
N GLU A 7 17.50 -13.80 11.77
CA GLU A 7 18.90 -13.96 12.15
C GLU A 7 19.83 -13.90 10.93
N TYR A 8 21.12 -13.60 11.15
CA TYR A 8 22.09 -13.45 10.07
C TYR A 8 22.25 -14.71 9.21
N GLU A 9 22.14 -15.89 9.80
CA GLU A 9 22.21 -17.16 9.09
C GLU A 9 21.01 -17.36 8.17
N GLU A 10 19.81 -16.97 8.58
CA GLU A 10 18.60 -17.01 7.77
C GLU A 10 18.71 -16.02 6.60
N LEU A 11 19.17 -14.80 6.86
CA LEU A 11 19.42 -13.80 5.82
C LEU A 11 20.50 -14.24 4.82
N ALA A 12 21.55 -14.92 5.30
CA ALA A 12 22.60 -15.45 4.42
C ALA A 12 22.07 -16.49 3.42
N ASN A 13 21.08 -17.30 3.83
CA ASN A 13 20.44 -18.28 2.96
C ASN A 13 19.54 -17.67 1.88
N LEU A 14 19.12 -16.43 2.07
CA LEU A 14 18.32 -15.69 1.07
C LEU A 14 19.18 -15.01 -0.01
N LEU A 15 20.50 -14.90 0.19
CA LEU A 15 21.38 -14.20 -0.74
C LEU A 15 21.72 -15.06 -1.96
N ASP A 16 21.61 -14.45 -3.14
CA ASP A 16 22.20 -14.99 -4.36
C ASP A 16 23.70 -14.61 -4.43
N TYR A 17 24.55 -15.48 -3.90
CA TYR A 17 26.01 -15.25 -3.88
C TYR A 17 26.62 -15.16 -5.28
N LYS A 18 26.04 -15.85 -6.27
CA LYS A 18 26.52 -15.79 -7.66
C LYS A 18 26.27 -14.39 -8.25
N ALA A 19 25.05 -13.87 -8.08
CA ALA A 19 24.73 -12.52 -8.51
C ALA A 19 25.59 -11.47 -7.79
N LEU A 20 25.86 -11.68 -6.50
CA LEU A 20 26.74 -10.82 -5.72
C LEU A 20 28.19 -10.84 -6.23
N GLU A 21 28.72 -12.01 -6.59
CA GLU A 21 30.04 -12.10 -7.21
C GLU A 21 30.11 -11.42 -8.57
N GLU A 22 29.12 -11.60 -9.41
CA GLU A 22 29.02 -10.93 -10.71
C GLU A 22 28.96 -9.42 -10.55
N PHE A 23 28.17 -8.93 -9.59
CA PHE A 23 28.13 -7.51 -9.25
C PHE A 23 29.49 -6.99 -8.81
N ARG A 24 30.22 -7.75 -7.95
CA ARG A 24 31.58 -7.38 -7.48
C ARG A 24 32.61 -7.33 -8.60
N LYS A 25 32.48 -8.19 -9.64
CA LYS A 25 33.36 -8.13 -10.83
C LYS A 25 33.24 -6.81 -11.59
N ASN A 26 32.11 -6.12 -11.43
CA ASN A 26 31.91 -4.78 -12.00
C ASN A 26 32.50 -3.65 -11.16
N ALA A 27 33.16 -3.90 -10.05
CA ALA A 27 33.88 -2.89 -9.27
C ALA A 27 35.02 -2.27 -10.07
N LEU A 28 35.39 -1.02 -9.74
CA LEU A 28 36.53 -0.36 -10.36
C LEU A 28 37.81 -1.17 -10.12
N ASN A 29 38.42 -1.63 -11.22
CA ASN A 29 39.64 -2.41 -11.18
C ASN A 29 40.63 -1.87 -12.24
N PRO A 30 41.82 -1.39 -11.85
CA PRO A 30 42.79 -0.87 -12.81
C PRO A 30 43.26 -1.89 -13.87
N SER A 31 43.21 -3.19 -13.54
CA SER A 31 43.57 -4.27 -14.47
C SER A 31 42.44 -4.59 -15.49
N HIS A 32 41.21 -4.17 -15.19
CA HIS A 32 40.04 -4.33 -16.04
C HIS A 32 39.21 -3.05 -16.05
N PRO A 33 39.72 -1.98 -16.71
CA PRO A 33 39.05 -0.68 -16.70
C PRO A 33 37.69 -0.76 -17.42
N VAL A 34 36.67 -0.16 -16.79
CA VAL A 34 35.34 -0.01 -17.38
C VAL A 34 34.93 1.46 -17.33
N THR A 35 34.25 1.93 -18.37
CA THR A 35 33.70 3.28 -18.40
C THR A 35 32.29 3.29 -17.83
N ARG A 36 32.04 4.19 -16.90
CA ARG A 36 30.70 4.39 -16.29
C ARG A 36 30.37 5.88 -16.24
N GLY A 37 29.09 6.19 -16.28
CA GLY A 37 28.60 7.55 -16.12
C GLY A 37 28.97 8.46 -17.29
N THR A 38 29.02 7.94 -18.52
CA THR A 38 29.19 8.73 -19.73
C THR A 38 27.97 9.62 -19.97
N ALA A 39 28.19 10.80 -20.58
CA ALA A 39 27.11 11.63 -21.05
C ALA A 39 26.28 10.88 -22.12
N GLN A 40 24.98 10.92 -22.00
CA GLN A 40 24.03 10.33 -22.94
C GLN A 40 23.37 11.45 -23.71
N ASN A 41 23.73 11.58 -24.98
CA ASN A 41 23.21 12.61 -25.88
C ASN A 41 21.81 12.25 -26.39
N PRO A 42 21.07 13.18 -27.01
CA PRO A 42 19.71 12.95 -27.50
C PRO A 42 19.56 11.79 -28.49
N ASP A 43 20.64 11.43 -29.18
CA ASP A 43 20.68 10.32 -30.16
C ASP A 43 20.64 8.92 -29.52
N VAL A 44 21.00 8.78 -28.22
CA VAL A 44 21.09 7.49 -27.52
C VAL A 44 20.29 7.41 -26.22
N TYR A 45 19.99 8.54 -25.59
CA TYR A 45 19.37 8.59 -24.27
C TYR A 45 18.00 7.89 -24.21
N PHE A 46 17.15 8.15 -25.20
CA PHE A 46 15.80 7.57 -25.24
C PHE A 46 15.84 6.04 -25.36
N GLN A 47 16.67 5.52 -26.26
CA GLN A 47 16.85 4.07 -26.43
C GLN A 47 17.39 3.41 -25.17
N LEU A 48 18.30 4.08 -24.45
CA LEU A 48 18.81 3.58 -23.15
C LEU A 48 17.72 3.54 -22.08
N CYS A 49 16.87 4.56 -22.00
CA CYS A 49 15.73 4.57 -21.10
C CYS A 49 14.78 3.39 -21.40
N GLU A 50 14.44 3.18 -22.67
CA GLU A 50 13.56 2.07 -23.08
C GLU A 50 14.19 0.69 -22.79
N SER A 51 15.51 0.56 -22.88
CA SER A 51 16.19 -0.69 -22.59
C SER A 51 16.08 -1.15 -21.14
N LEU A 52 15.70 -0.25 -20.23
CA LEU A 52 15.49 -0.56 -18.82
C LEU A 52 14.16 -1.27 -18.56
N ASN A 53 13.17 -1.14 -19.44
CA ASN A 53 11.81 -1.65 -19.24
C ASN A 53 11.82 -3.14 -18.86
N LYS A 54 12.59 -3.98 -19.56
CA LYS A 54 12.67 -5.40 -19.30
C LYS A 54 13.10 -5.75 -17.87
N TYR A 55 13.96 -4.93 -17.25
CA TYR A 55 14.41 -5.17 -15.88
C TYR A 55 13.30 -4.83 -14.89
N TYR A 56 12.52 -3.78 -15.16
CA TYR A 56 11.37 -3.44 -14.33
C TYR A 56 10.23 -4.45 -14.48
N ASP A 57 10.03 -5.02 -15.67
CA ASP A 57 9.00 -6.03 -15.95
C ASP A 57 9.27 -7.33 -15.16
N ASP A 58 10.54 -7.69 -14.93
CA ASP A 58 10.93 -8.88 -14.18
C ASP A 58 10.78 -8.72 -12.65
N ILE A 59 10.85 -7.50 -12.11
CA ILE A 59 10.87 -7.23 -10.67
C ILE A 59 9.68 -7.83 -9.92
N PRO A 60 8.41 -7.72 -10.38
CA PRO A 60 7.29 -8.28 -9.63
C PRO A 60 7.41 -9.79 -9.38
N SER A 61 7.94 -10.53 -10.36
CA SER A 61 8.15 -11.99 -10.23
C SER A 61 9.28 -12.31 -9.26
N ILE A 62 10.37 -11.54 -9.28
CA ILE A 62 11.48 -11.68 -8.32
C ILE A 62 11.00 -11.37 -6.90
N VAL A 63 10.20 -10.31 -6.73
CA VAL A 63 9.65 -9.93 -5.41
C VAL A 63 8.74 -11.04 -4.87
N GLU A 64 7.85 -11.61 -5.70
CA GLU A 64 7.00 -12.74 -5.30
C GLU A 64 7.82 -13.96 -4.88
N GLU A 65 8.90 -14.29 -5.60
CA GLU A 65 9.79 -15.39 -5.23
C GLU A 65 10.39 -15.16 -3.83
N TYR A 66 10.89 -13.96 -3.55
CA TYR A 66 11.48 -13.65 -2.25
C TYR A 66 10.42 -13.54 -1.14
N MET A 67 9.23 -13.04 -1.44
CA MET A 67 8.09 -13.09 -0.50
C MET A 67 7.73 -14.53 -0.14
N GLY A 68 7.75 -15.47 -1.11
CA GLY A 68 7.59 -16.90 -0.85
C GLY A 68 8.65 -17.46 0.09
N LYS A 69 9.93 -17.13 -0.12
CA LYS A 69 11.01 -17.53 0.78
C LYS A 69 10.86 -16.99 2.20
N ILE A 70 10.39 -15.75 2.33
CA ILE A 70 10.06 -15.16 3.65
C ILE A 70 8.87 -15.87 4.29
N THR A 71 7.87 -16.24 3.50
CA THR A 71 6.72 -17.03 3.98
C THR A 71 7.18 -18.38 4.56
N GLU A 72 8.10 -19.07 3.88
CA GLU A 72 8.67 -20.34 4.37
C GLU A 72 9.40 -20.18 5.71
N LEU A 73 10.10 -19.07 5.92
CA LEU A 73 10.83 -18.79 7.15
C LEU A 73 9.92 -18.35 8.32
N THR A 74 8.90 -17.56 8.03
CA THR A 74 8.10 -16.88 9.06
C THR A 74 6.72 -17.48 9.26
N GLY A 75 6.23 -18.29 8.33
CA GLY A 75 4.86 -18.79 8.29
C GLY A 75 3.81 -17.73 7.95
N ARG A 76 4.23 -16.54 7.49
CA ARG A 76 3.34 -15.43 7.10
C ARG A 76 3.34 -15.29 5.59
N GLU A 77 2.17 -15.31 4.99
CA GLU A 77 2.02 -15.12 3.55
C GLU A 77 2.13 -13.63 3.18
N TYR A 78 2.91 -13.39 2.12
CA TYR A 78 3.09 -12.06 1.53
C TYR A 78 3.07 -12.17 0.01
N HIS A 79 2.33 -11.25 -0.64
CA HIS A 79 2.26 -11.08 -2.08
C HIS A 79 2.40 -9.60 -2.46
N CYS A 80 2.58 -9.31 -3.74
CA CYS A 80 2.58 -7.92 -4.23
C CYS A 80 1.29 -7.17 -3.86
N PHE A 81 0.17 -7.91 -3.82
CA PHE A 81 -1.14 -7.47 -3.36
C PHE A 81 -1.75 -8.56 -2.49
N ASP A 82 -2.16 -8.23 -1.27
CA ASP A 82 -2.83 -9.17 -0.36
C ASP A 82 -4.28 -8.77 -0.17
N TYR A 83 -5.17 -9.75 -0.28
CA TYR A 83 -6.58 -9.57 0.04
C TYR A 83 -6.87 -9.94 1.49
N TYR A 84 -7.73 -9.15 2.13
CA TYR A 84 -8.27 -9.43 3.45
C TYR A 84 -9.75 -9.09 3.50
N GLY A 85 -10.61 -9.98 3.98
CA GLY A 85 -12.03 -9.70 4.17
C GLY A 85 -12.96 -10.83 3.77
N ALA A 86 -14.20 -10.49 3.38
CA ALA A 86 -15.19 -11.46 2.92
C ALA A 86 -14.86 -11.94 1.49
N GLU A 87 -14.93 -13.25 1.24
CA GLU A 87 -14.71 -13.83 -0.09
C GLU A 87 -15.70 -13.31 -1.15
N ASP A 88 -16.91 -12.97 -0.71
CA ASP A 88 -17.98 -12.41 -1.53
C ASP A 88 -18.19 -10.90 -1.30
N ALA A 89 -17.10 -10.18 -0.98
CA ALA A 89 -17.17 -8.74 -0.77
C ALA A 89 -17.74 -8.01 -1.99
N ASP A 90 -18.66 -7.08 -1.74
CA ASP A 90 -19.23 -6.20 -2.76
C ASP A 90 -18.56 -4.81 -2.78
N ARG A 91 -17.84 -4.48 -1.71
CA ARG A 91 -17.14 -3.22 -1.50
C ARG A 91 -15.76 -3.47 -0.88
N ILE A 92 -14.73 -2.86 -1.46
CA ILE A 92 -13.38 -2.99 -0.91
C ILE A 92 -12.70 -1.63 -0.79
N ILE A 93 -11.73 -1.57 0.11
CA ILE A 93 -10.73 -0.49 0.16
C ILE A 93 -9.44 -1.03 -0.46
N ILE A 94 -8.71 -0.16 -1.17
CA ILE A 94 -7.33 -0.42 -1.60
C ILE A 94 -6.45 0.65 -0.98
N SER A 95 -5.40 0.24 -0.27
CA SER A 95 -4.47 1.15 0.40
C SER A 95 -3.10 0.52 0.62
N MET A 96 -2.15 1.32 1.08
CA MET A 96 -0.80 0.86 1.42
C MET A 96 -0.32 1.46 2.74
N GLY A 97 0.55 0.70 3.43
CA GLY A 97 1.18 1.12 4.68
C GLY A 97 0.33 0.84 5.93
N ALA A 98 0.65 1.53 7.01
CA ALA A 98 0.13 1.23 8.35
C ALA A 98 -1.38 1.37 8.52
N ILE A 99 -2.07 2.11 7.66
CA ILE A 99 -3.54 2.21 7.70
C ILE A 99 -4.22 0.86 7.51
N ASN A 100 -3.56 -0.09 6.84
CA ASN A 100 -4.12 -1.41 6.58
C ASN A 100 -4.50 -2.14 7.86
N GLU A 101 -3.73 -2.00 8.94
CA GLU A 101 -4.02 -2.62 10.24
C GLU A 101 -5.34 -2.08 10.83
N VAL A 102 -5.56 -0.78 10.74
CA VAL A 102 -6.83 -0.15 11.20
C VAL A 102 -8.01 -0.60 10.34
N ILE A 103 -7.78 -0.79 9.03
CA ILE A 103 -8.82 -1.27 8.12
C ILE A 103 -9.16 -2.73 8.42
N GLU A 104 -8.19 -3.60 8.70
CA GLU A 104 -8.42 -5.01 9.07
C GLU A 104 -9.30 -5.14 10.32
N GLU A 105 -8.95 -4.43 11.39
CA GLU A 105 -9.75 -4.37 12.63
C GLU A 105 -11.21 -3.89 12.35
N THR A 106 -11.35 -2.90 11.48
CA THR A 106 -12.67 -2.37 11.10
C THR A 106 -13.44 -3.39 10.26
N ILE A 107 -12.78 -4.12 9.37
CA ILE A 107 -13.39 -5.19 8.57
C ILE A 107 -13.93 -6.29 9.48
N ASP A 108 -13.16 -6.72 10.47
CA ASP A 108 -13.61 -7.76 11.41
C ASP A 108 -14.84 -7.31 12.18
N TYR A 109 -14.88 -6.07 12.65
CA TYR A 109 -16.05 -5.49 13.27
C TYR A 109 -17.28 -5.47 12.33
N LEU A 110 -17.10 -5.03 11.07
CA LEU A 110 -18.17 -4.93 10.09
C LEU A 110 -18.69 -6.32 9.64
N ARG A 111 -17.77 -7.28 9.45
CA ARG A 111 -18.13 -8.67 9.09
C ARG A 111 -18.92 -9.34 10.20
N ASN A 112 -18.61 -9.08 11.46
CA ASN A 112 -19.40 -9.56 12.60
C ASN A 112 -20.82 -8.98 12.62
N LYS A 113 -21.07 -7.87 11.90
CA LYS A 113 -22.41 -7.31 11.65
C LYS A 113 -23.04 -7.78 10.34
N GLY A 114 -22.40 -8.68 9.61
CA GLY A 114 -22.90 -9.25 8.37
C GLY A 114 -22.56 -8.46 7.11
N GLU A 115 -21.66 -7.45 7.19
CA GLU A 115 -21.22 -6.66 6.05
C GLU A 115 -20.22 -7.44 5.17
N LYS A 116 -20.35 -7.30 3.85
CA LYS A 116 -19.52 -7.95 2.84
C LYS A 116 -18.44 -6.99 2.34
N VAL A 117 -17.44 -6.80 3.15
CA VAL A 117 -16.38 -5.82 2.92
C VAL A 117 -15.00 -6.48 2.89
N GLY A 118 -14.05 -5.83 2.22
CA GLY A 118 -12.68 -6.31 2.12
C GLY A 118 -11.67 -5.21 1.85
N LEU A 119 -10.41 -5.58 1.90
CA LEU A 119 -9.23 -4.74 1.72
C LEU A 119 -8.27 -5.41 0.75
N ILE A 120 -7.67 -4.64 -0.14
CA ILE A 120 -6.44 -5.03 -0.84
C ILE A 120 -5.29 -4.17 -0.31
N LYS A 121 -4.29 -4.84 0.25
CA LYS A 121 -3.05 -4.23 0.72
C LYS A 121 -2.05 -4.19 -0.41
N VAL A 122 -1.60 -3.00 -0.81
CA VAL A 122 -0.54 -2.83 -1.81
C VAL A 122 0.81 -2.92 -1.11
N ARG A 123 1.58 -3.98 -1.40
CA ARG A 123 2.93 -4.16 -0.86
C ARG A 123 4.00 -3.76 -1.87
N LEU A 124 3.82 -4.09 -3.15
CA LEU A 124 4.68 -3.60 -4.23
C LEU A 124 3.94 -2.56 -5.07
N TYR A 125 4.25 -1.29 -4.83
CA TYR A 125 3.63 -0.19 -5.57
C TYR A 125 4.32 0.07 -6.92
N ARG A 126 5.64 -0.09 -6.99
CA ARG A 126 6.43 0.09 -8.22
C ARG A 126 7.50 -1.02 -8.32
N PRO A 127 7.58 -1.70 -9.47
CA PRO A 127 6.70 -1.61 -10.64
C PRO A 127 5.28 -2.08 -10.35
N PHE A 128 4.28 -1.43 -10.96
CA PHE A 128 2.88 -1.76 -10.72
C PHE A 128 2.43 -2.91 -11.63
N SER A 129 2.02 -4.05 -11.05
CA SER A 129 1.53 -5.20 -11.79
C SER A 129 0.00 -5.19 -11.86
N ILE A 130 -0.55 -4.80 -13.00
CA ILE A 130 -2.01 -4.80 -13.24
C ILE A 130 -2.58 -6.21 -13.10
N GLU A 131 -1.94 -7.19 -13.72
CA GLU A 131 -2.39 -8.59 -13.67
C GLU A 131 -2.54 -9.11 -12.23
N ARG A 132 -1.53 -8.91 -11.38
CA ARG A 132 -1.56 -9.36 -9.98
C ARG A 132 -2.63 -8.63 -9.18
N LEU A 133 -2.82 -7.33 -9.41
CA LEU A 133 -3.91 -6.59 -8.79
C LEU A 133 -5.27 -7.16 -9.18
N LEU A 134 -5.52 -7.34 -10.48
CA LEU A 134 -6.83 -7.81 -10.97
C LEU A 134 -7.15 -9.21 -10.47
N ASN A 135 -6.15 -10.09 -10.38
CA ASN A 135 -6.31 -11.44 -9.80
C ASN A 135 -6.63 -11.42 -8.30
N CYS A 136 -6.29 -10.33 -7.61
CA CYS A 136 -6.57 -10.16 -6.17
C CYS A 136 -7.98 -9.60 -5.89
N ILE A 137 -8.66 -9.01 -6.89
CA ILE A 137 -10.00 -8.42 -6.74
C ILE A 137 -11.07 -9.51 -6.80
N PRO A 138 -11.87 -9.73 -5.75
CA PRO A 138 -13.02 -10.63 -5.83
C PRO A 138 -14.01 -10.23 -6.95
N SER A 139 -14.49 -11.20 -7.71
CA SER A 139 -15.42 -10.96 -8.83
C SER A 139 -16.77 -10.34 -8.44
N THR A 140 -17.11 -10.39 -7.17
CA THR A 140 -18.32 -9.81 -6.58
C THR A 140 -18.24 -8.32 -6.32
N VAL A 141 -17.02 -7.74 -6.39
CA VAL A 141 -16.78 -6.33 -6.06
C VAL A 141 -17.42 -5.40 -7.07
N LYS A 142 -18.24 -4.48 -6.57
CA LYS A 142 -18.95 -3.46 -7.35
C LYS A 142 -18.37 -2.06 -7.15
N LYS A 143 -17.78 -1.83 -5.99
CA LYS A 143 -17.26 -0.49 -5.63
C LYS A 143 -15.93 -0.60 -4.88
N ILE A 144 -15.02 0.29 -5.22
CA ILE A 144 -13.66 0.38 -4.66
C ILE A 144 -13.42 1.80 -4.15
N ALA A 145 -12.97 1.93 -2.91
CA ALA A 145 -12.37 3.17 -2.41
C ALA A 145 -10.86 3.01 -2.38
N VAL A 146 -10.15 3.95 -2.97
CA VAL A 146 -8.69 3.99 -2.88
C VAL A 146 -8.27 5.07 -1.90
N LEU A 147 -7.45 4.71 -0.92
CA LEU A 147 -6.97 5.64 0.11
C LEU A 147 -5.51 5.99 -0.10
N ASP A 148 -5.25 7.25 -0.38
CA ASP A 148 -3.91 7.83 -0.53
C ASP A 148 -3.53 8.69 0.67
N ARG A 149 -2.30 8.51 1.18
CA ARG A 149 -1.73 9.38 2.24
C ARG A 149 -0.99 10.57 1.64
N THR A 150 -1.55 11.15 0.60
CA THR A 150 -1.03 12.33 -0.07
C THR A 150 -2.16 13.19 -0.60
N LYS A 151 -1.82 14.40 -0.97
CA LYS A 151 -2.68 15.31 -1.71
C LYS A 151 -1.86 15.94 -2.83
N GLU A 152 -2.31 15.72 -4.06
CA GLU A 152 -1.71 16.31 -5.26
C GLU A 152 -2.49 17.57 -5.65
N PRO A 153 -2.02 18.79 -5.25
CA PRO A 153 -2.71 20.02 -5.59
C PRO A 153 -2.79 20.22 -7.11
N GLY A 154 -4.01 20.43 -7.63
CA GLY A 154 -4.23 20.63 -9.06
C GLY A 154 -4.35 19.34 -9.88
N SER A 155 -4.05 18.17 -9.32
CA SER A 155 -4.26 16.88 -9.99
C SER A 155 -5.74 16.48 -10.02
N ILE A 156 -6.08 15.62 -10.98
CA ILE A 156 -7.41 15.01 -11.09
C ILE A 156 -7.64 13.89 -10.07
N GLY A 157 -6.58 13.40 -9.42
CA GLY A 157 -6.60 12.37 -8.37
C GLY A 157 -5.21 12.15 -7.78
N GLU A 158 -5.15 11.40 -6.72
CA GLU A 158 -3.92 10.99 -6.03
C GLU A 158 -3.28 9.80 -6.76
N PRO A 159 -1.97 9.53 -6.56
CA PRO A 159 -1.21 8.57 -7.37
C PRO A 159 -1.78 7.16 -7.37
N LEU A 160 -2.05 6.56 -6.19
CA LEU A 160 -2.58 5.20 -6.13
C LEU A 160 -3.97 5.12 -6.75
N TYR A 161 -4.83 6.11 -6.47
CA TYR A 161 -6.17 6.18 -7.07
C TYR A 161 -6.11 6.17 -8.61
N LEU A 162 -5.21 6.95 -9.20
CA LEU A 162 -5.07 7.00 -10.66
C LEU A 162 -4.57 5.68 -11.25
N ASP A 163 -3.62 5.02 -10.58
CA ASP A 163 -3.12 3.71 -11.02
C ASP A 163 -4.20 2.63 -10.93
N ILE A 164 -4.96 2.59 -9.84
CA ILE A 164 -6.08 1.64 -9.67
C ILE A 164 -7.16 1.92 -10.70
N LEU A 165 -7.54 3.17 -10.90
CA LEU A 165 -8.54 3.56 -11.90
C LEU A 165 -8.14 3.10 -13.31
N ARG A 166 -6.84 3.27 -13.65
CA ARG A 166 -6.31 2.78 -14.93
C ARG A 166 -6.35 1.24 -15.01
N ALA A 167 -5.95 0.56 -13.94
CA ALA A 167 -5.88 -0.90 -13.91
C ALA A 167 -7.26 -1.55 -14.06
N VAL A 168 -8.27 -1.08 -13.31
CA VAL A 168 -9.62 -1.68 -13.35
C VAL A 168 -10.35 -1.43 -14.67
N ASN A 169 -9.94 -0.43 -15.45
CA ASN A 169 -10.49 -0.21 -16.79
C ASN A 169 -10.16 -1.34 -17.80
N GLU A 170 -9.32 -2.30 -17.42
CA GLU A 170 -9.09 -3.52 -18.22
C GLU A 170 -10.17 -4.60 -17.96
N ILE A 171 -10.99 -4.43 -16.91
CA ILE A 171 -12.15 -5.31 -16.64
C ILE A 171 -13.32 -4.90 -17.55
N GLU A 172 -13.99 -5.87 -18.16
CA GLU A 172 -15.12 -5.62 -19.08
C GLU A 172 -16.26 -4.83 -18.44
N ASN A 173 -16.59 -5.13 -17.17
CA ASN A 173 -17.57 -4.40 -16.37
C ASN A 173 -16.88 -3.88 -15.09
N PRO A 174 -16.13 -2.77 -15.17
CA PRO A 174 -15.30 -2.33 -14.08
C PRO A 174 -16.13 -1.89 -12.87
N PRO A 175 -15.67 -2.19 -11.65
CA PRO A 175 -16.26 -1.64 -10.44
C PRO A 175 -16.11 -0.11 -10.42
N LYS A 176 -17.04 0.57 -9.74
CA LYS A 176 -16.94 2.01 -9.53
C LYS A 176 -15.80 2.33 -8.56
N VAL A 177 -14.82 3.11 -9.00
CA VAL A 177 -13.67 3.52 -8.18
C VAL A 177 -13.84 4.96 -7.71
N ILE A 178 -13.63 5.19 -6.42
CA ILE A 178 -13.57 6.50 -5.79
C ILE A 178 -12.25 6.68 -5.02
N GLY A 179 -11.75 7.90 -4.97
CA GLY A 179 -10.54 8.26 -4.25
C GLY A 179 -10.82 8.95 -2.93
N GLY A 180 -10.00 8.67 -1.93
CA GLY A 180 -10.02 9.31 -0.62
C GLY A 180 -8.62 9.61 -0.12
N ARG A 181 -8.51 10.57 0.78
CA ARG A 181 -7.24 11.02 1.37
C ARG A 181 -7.29 10.90 2.88
N PHE A 182 -6.15 10.53 3.47
CA PHE A 182 -6.00 10.39 4.91
C PHE A 182 -4.60 10.78 5.38
N GLY A 183 -4.42 10.92 6.68
CA GLY A 183 -3.13 10.84 7.36
C GLY A 183 -2.12 11.94 7.05
N LEU A 184 -2.52 13.06 6.43
CA LEU A 184 -1.62 14.19 6.19
C LEU A 184 -1.16 14.79 7.52
N GLY A 185 0.12 15.19 7.60
CA GLY A 185 0.70 15.73 8.82
C GLY A 185 0.70 14.72 9.98
N SER A 186 0.78 13.42 9.68
CA SER A 186 0.74 12.32 10.67
C SER A 186 -0.56 12.26 11.48
N LYS A 187 -1.68 12.69 10.90
CA LYS A 187 -3.00 12.53 11.50
C LYS A 187 -3.41 11.06 11.47
N ASP A 188 -3.63 10.47 12.63
CA ASP A 188 -4.03 9.06 12.75
C ASP A 188 -5.48 8.86 12.30
N PRO A 189 -5.75 7.87 11.43
CA PRO A 189 -7.10 7.42 11.14
C PRO A 189 -7.59 6.47 12.24
N TYR A 190 -8.90 6.49 12.51
CA TYR A 190 -9.55 5.62 13.48
C TYR A 190 -10.52 4.63 12.79
N PRO A 191 -10.90 3.52 13.45
CA PRO A 191 -11.89 2.59 12.91
C PRO A 191 -13.22 3.26 12.52
N SER A 192 -13.64 4.30 13.26
CA SER A 192 -14.80 5.13 12.94
C SER A 192 -14.70 5.86 11.60
N ASP A 193 -13.48 6.29 11.21
CA ASP A 193 -13.23 6.91 9.91
C ASP A 193 -13.30 5.88 8.79
N ILE A 194 -12.75 4.69 9.01
CA ILE A 194 -12.77 3.59 8.03
C ILE A 194 -14.19 3.07 7.82
N ALA A 195 -14.97 2.91 8.88
CA ALA A 195 -16.38 2.54 8.76
C ALA A 195 -17.17 3.55 7.91
N ALA A 196 -16.88 4.85 8.05
CA ALA A 196 -17.48 5.90 7.23
C ALA A 196 -17.10 5.76 5.74
N VAL A 197 -15.91 5.24 5.40
CA VAL A 197 -15.54 4.94 4.01
C VAL A 197 -16.41 3.81 3.45
N TYR A 198 -16.64 2.72 4.21
CA TYR A 198 -17.51 1.63 3.77
C TYR A 198 -18.97 2.06 3.66
N GLU A 199 -19.45 2.92 4.55
CA GLU A 199 -20.79 3.51 4.44
C GLU A 199 -20.91 4.41 3.20
N ASN A 200 -19.92 5.24 2.93
CA ASN A 200 -19.85 6.03 1.70
C ASN A 200 -19.89 5.13 0.45
N LEU A 201 -19.18 3.99 0.44
CA LEU A 201 -19.25 3.02 -0.64
C LEU A 201 -20.63 2.36 -0.76
N ALA A 202 -21.36 2.18 0.34
CA ALA A 202 -22.72 1.62 0.32
C ALA A 202 -23.72 2.58 -0.35
N SER A 203 -23.48 3.89 -0.29
CA SER A 203 -24.36 4.92 -0.89
C SER A 203 -24.54 4.70 -2.40
N GLU A 204 -25.71 5.04 -2.94
CA GLU A 204 -25.96 5.08 -4.39
C GLU A 204 -25.07 6.12 -5.10
N THR A 205 -24.82 7.24 -4.42
CA THR A 205 -24.00 8.35 -4.91
C THR A 205 -22.80 8.59 -3.99
N PRO A 206 -21.80 7.68 -3.96
CA PRO A 206 -20.69 7.84 -3.06
C PRO A 206 -19.88 9.09 -3.38
N LYS A 207 -19.49 9.81 -2.34
CA LYS A 207 -18.64 10.98 -2.42
C LYS A 207 -17.25 10.55 -2.92
N ASN A 208 -16.79 11.16 -4.00
CA ASN A 208 -15.44 10.97 -4.56
C ASN A 208 -14.52 12.10 -4.11
N ARG A 209 -13.21 11.84 -4.07
CA ARG A 209 -12.18 12.79 -3.59
C ARG A 209 -12.43 13.23 -2.15
N PHE A 210 -12.97 12.32 -1.36
CA PHE A 210 -13.27 12.57 0.05
C PHE A 210 -12.00 12.60 0.92
N THR A 211 -12.17 13.07 2.14
CA THR A 211 -11.15 13.03 3.20
C THR A 211 -11.70 12.35 4.44
N ILE A 212 -10.84 11.71 5.22
CA ILE A 212 -11.14 11.16 6.54
C ILE A 212 -10.15 11.69 7.58
N GLY A 213 -10.57 11.66 8.86
CA GLY A 213 -9.75 12.10 9.99
C GLY A 213 -9.78 13.60 10.22
N ILE A 214 -10.54 14.38 9.45
CA ILE A 214 -10.81 15.80 9.67
C ILE A 214 -12.31 16.03 9.67
N ILE A 215 -12.78 16.94 10.53
CA ILE A 215 -14.20 17.28 10.70
C ILE A 215 -14.51 18.74 10.33
N ASP A 216 -13.48 19.57 10.27
CA ASP A 216 -13.56 20.97 9.86
C ASP A 216 -13.05 21.10 8.42
N ASP A 217 -13.97 20.97 7.47
CA ASP A 217 -13.69 20.88 6.05
C ASP A 217 -14.43 21.99 5.29
N ILE A 218 -13.68 22.98 4.86
CA ILE A 218 -14.18 24.12 4.08
C ILE A 218 -14.80 23.69 2.74
N THR A 219 -14.35 22.55 2.19
CA THR A 219 -14.77 22.06 0.87
C THR A 219 -15.91 21.04 0.92
N ASN A 220 -16.36 20.66 2.12
CA ASN A 220 -17.39 19.61 2.37
C ASN A 220 -17.05 18.25 1.73
N ASN A 221 -15.76 17.89 1.67
CA ASN A 221 -15.29 16.60 1.16
C ASN A 221 -15.06 15.56 2.25
N SER A 222 -15.04 15.96 3.52
CA SER A 222 -14.85 15.03 4.64
C SER A 222 -16.03 14.09 4.82
N LEU A 223 -15.72 12.87 5.26
CA LEU A 223 -16.71 11.94 5.77
C LEU A 223 -16.80 12.09 7.29
N GLU A 224 -18.02 12.12 7.81
CA GLU A 224 -18.26 12.13 9.24
C GLU A 224 -17.91 10.78 9.86
N PRO A 225 -17.09 10.70 10.91
CA PRO A 225 -16.77 9.44 11.59
C PRO A 225 -18.02 8.79 12.20
N ILE A 226 -18.14 7.46 12.10
CA ILE A 226 -19.24 6.70 12.72
C ILE A 226 -18.90 6.43 14.18
N LYS A 227 -19.49 7.18 15.10
CA LYS A 227 -19.15 7.18 16.53
C LYS A 227 -19.47 5.88 17.25
N GLU A 228 -20.39 5.07 16.72
CA GLU A 228 -20.84 3.82 17.29
C GLU A 228 -19.90 2.64 17.00
N VAL A 229 -18.83 2.88 16.24
CA VAL A 229 -17.82 1.85 15.97
C VAL A 229 -16.92 1.73 17.19
N ASP A 230 -17.09 0.65 17.91
CA ASP A 230 -16.25 0.26 19.05
C ASP A 230 -15.48 -1.01 18.67
N VAL A 231 -14.17 -0.87 18.54
CA VAL A 231 -13.25 -1.97 18.29
C VAL A 231 -12.56 -2.28 19.60
N THR A 232 -12.71 -3.51 20.07
CA THR A 232 -12.12 -3.92 21.35
C THR A 232 -10.58 -3.82 21.31
N THR A 233 -10.03 -3.27 22.38
CA THR A 233 -8.58 -3.22 22.61
C THR A 233 -8.15 -4.20 23.71
N GLU A 234 -8.94 -5.25 23.95
CA GLU A 234 -8.61 -6.27 24.95
C GLU A 234 -7.24 -6.88 24.66
N GLY A 235 -6.44 -7.03 25.71
CA GLY A 235 -5.06 -7.50 25.61
C GLY A 235 -4.03 -6.44 25.22
N THR A 236 -4.44 -5.19 24.99
CA THR A 236 -3.54 -4.08 24.71
C THR A 236 -3.07 -3.41 26.01
N THR A 237 -1.77 -3.14 26.14
CA THR A 237 -1.21 -2.33 27.23
C THR A 237 -0.79 -0.97 26.69
N ALA A 238 -1.43 0.09 27.18
CA ALA A 238 -1.04 1.44 26.84
C ALA A 238 -0.03 2.00 27.84
N CYS A 239 1.14 2.42 27.36
CA CYS A 239 2.15 3.11 28.16
C CYS A 239 2.26 4.56 27.72
N LYS A 240 2.00 5.50 28.64
CA LYS A 240 2.14 6.93 28.38
C LYS A 240 3.42 7.45 29.00
N PHE A 241 4.40 7.84 28.17
CA PHE A 241 5.62 8.49 28.63
C PHE A 241 5.48 9.99 28.56
N ARG A 242 5.77 10.69 29.67
CA ARG A 242 5.81 12.14 29.72
C ARG A 242 7.24 12.58 29.99
N PHE A 243 7.87 13.20 28.99
CA PHE A 243 9.17 13.82 29.14
C PHE A 243 8.98 15.28 29.63
N ARG A 244 9.65 15.62 30.74
CA ARG A 244 9.75 17.03 31.19
C ARG A 244 11.12 17.56 30.76
N TRP A 245 11.12 18.50 29.84
CA TRP A 245 12.30 19.23 29.50
C TRP A 245 12.55 20.28 30.62
N ASN A 246 13.60 20.09 31.42
CA ASN A 246 14.06 21.14 32.33
C ASN A 246 14.99 22.05 31.51
N SER A 247 14.50 23.24 31.15
CA SER A 247 15.38 24.30 30.68
C SER A 247 16.33 24.67 31.82
N TRP A 248 17.61 24.42 31.65
CA TRP A 248 18.62 25.00 32.48
C TRP A 248 18.71 26.48 32.13
N SER A 249 17.97 27.32 32.86
CA SER A 249 18.27 28.76 32.88
C SER A 249 19.47 28.95 33.77
N LYS A 250 20.60 29.39 33.19
CA LYS A 250 21.56 30.18 33.89
C LYS A 250 21.29 31.64 33.61
#